data_8fd9f911b2447aae17eecc9b52127442
#
_entry.id   8fd9f911b2447aae17eecc9b52127442
#
_cell.length_a   1.000
_cell.length_b   1.000
_cell.length_c   1.000
_cell.angle_alpha   90.00
_cell.angle_beta   90.00
_cell.angle_gamma   90.00
#
_symmetry.space_group_name_H-M   'P 1'
#
loop_
_entity.id
_entity.type
_entity.pdbx_description
1 polymer ?
#
loop_
_entity_poly.entity_id
_entity_poly.type
_entity_poly.pdbx_seq_one_letter_code
_entity_poly.pdbx_strand_id
1 'polypeptide(L)'
;LIGQGYITLRDIKYFVLDEADRMLDMGFIHDIKKLIKMLPQKRQSLFFSATMPKNILELSKTILIKPKNVSVAPVSSTAETIQQHVYFTNQSSKKDLLFHILKDKEIKQILIFSRTKHGANKIAKNLQKKNIEAAAIHGDKSQNQRQNALKSFKDGGIRALVATDIAARGIDINELRHVLNYNIPNEAETYVHRIGRC
;
A
#
# COMPACT_ATOMS: atom_id res chain seq x y z
N LEU A 1 1.47 18.31 12.83
CA LEU A 1 2.59 19.18 12.44
C LEU A 1 2.12 20.60 12.10
N ILE A 2 1.13 20.77 11.20
CA ILE A 2 0.60 22.11 10.84
C ILE A 2 -0.05 22.75 12.06
N GLY A 3 -0.96 22.04 12.76
CA GLY A 3 -1.62 22.53 13.97
C GLY A 3 -0.68 22.76 15.16
N GLN A 4 0.53 22.26 15.11
CA GLN A 4 1.60 22.47 16.09
C GLN A 4 2.59 23.57 15.69
N GLY A 5 2.38 24.20 14.52
CA GLY A 5 3.24 25.29 14.05
C GLY A 5 4.59 24.85 13.43
N TYR A 6 4.86 23.55 13.33
CA TYR A 6 6.14 23.07 12.76
C TYR A 6 6.23 23.22 11.24
N ILE A 7 5.08 23.30 10.54
CA ILE A 7 5.04 23.39 9.08
C ILE A 7 4.04 24.47 8.70
N THR A 8 4.42 25.34 7.77
CA THR A 8 3.53 26.27 7.07
C THR A 8 3.36 25.83 5.61
N LEU A 9 2.16 26.04 5.06
CA LEU A 9 1.87 25.76 3.66
C LEU A 9 1.78 27.03 2.80
N ARG A 10 2.05 28.20 3.39
CA ARG A 10 1.82 29.53 2.74
C ARG A 10 2.66 29.76 1.49
N ASP A 11 3.85 29.15 1.43
CA ASP A 11 4.83 29.38 0.35
C ASP A 11 4.95 28.21 -0.62
N ILE A 12 4.00 27.26 -0.57
CA ILE A 12 3.99 26.10 -1.46
C ILE A 12 3.70 26.54 -2.88
N LYS A 13 4.64 26.22 -3.79
CA LYS A 13 4.52 26.45 -5.23
C LYS A 13 3.99 25.24 -6.00
N TYR A 14 4.23 24.05 -5.49
CA TYR A 14 3.84 22.78 -6.09
C TYR A 14 3.06 21.94 -5.08
N PHE A 15 1.90 21.49 -5.48
CA PHE A 15 1.06 20.58 -4.69
C PHE A 15 0.83 19.29 -5.49
N VAL A 16 1.20 18.16 -4.95
CA VAL A 16 1.01 16.85 -5.57
C VAL A 16 0.08 16.02 -4.69
N LEU A 17 -1.02 15.56 -5.27
CA LEU A 17 -1.90 14.57 -4.67
C LEU A 17 -1.79 13.29 -5.49
N ASP A 18 -1.21 12.28 -4.90
CA ASP A 18 -1.02 10.96 -5.50
C ASP A 18 -1.95 9.92 -4.86
N GLU A 19 -2.30 8.87 -5.59
CA GLU A 19 -3.26 7.82 -5.17
C GLU A 19 -4.57 8.41 -4.61
N ALA A 20 -5.15 9.41 -5.31
CA ALA A 20 -6.29 10.16 -4.79
C ALA A 20 -7.55 9.30 -4.58
N ASP A 21 -7.81 8.32 -5.45
CA ASP A 21 -8.86 7.31 -5.32
C ASP A 21 -8.74 6.54 -4.00
N ARG A 22 -7.54 6.11 -3.67
CA ARG A 22 -7.28 5.37 -2.43
C ARG A 22 -7.40 6.22 -1.18
N MET A 23 -7.03 7.50 -1.25
CA MET A 23 -7.24 8.43 -0.14
C MET A 23 -8.72 8.63 0.15
N LEU A 24 -9.55 8.60 -0.89
CA LEU A 24 -11.00 8.69 -0.74
C LEU A 24 -11.58 7.45 -0.05
N ASP A 25 -11.19 6.25 -0.48
CA ASP A 25 -11.63 4.98 0.10
C ASP A 25 -11.32 4.88 1.59
N MET A 26 -10.26 5.56 2.03
CA MET A 26 -9.88 5.65 3.44
C MET A 26 -10.65 6.70 4.23
N GLY A 27 -11.53 7.46 3.60
CA GLY A 27 -12.30 8.53 4.24
C GLY A 27 -11.53 9.84 4.47
N PHE A 28 -10.33 10.00 3.88
CA PHE A 28 -9.51 11.21 4.05
C PHE A 28 -9.98 12.43 3.24
N ILE A 29 -11.13 12.33 2.55
CA ILE A 29 -11.64 13.44 1.74
C ILE A 29 -11.81 14.74 2.52
N HIS A 30 -12.26 14.64 3.77
CA HIS A 30 -12.45 15.82 4.63
C HIS A 30 -11.12 16.45 5.02
N ASP A 31 -10.10 15.64 5.29
CA ASP A 31 -8.78 16.13 5.66
C ASP A 31 -8.06 16.75 4.45
N ILE A 32 -8.19 16.14 3.28
CA ILE A 32 -7.70 16.69 2.00
C ILE A 32 -8.36 18.05 1.73
N LYS A 33 -9.68 18.16 1.87
CA LYS A 33 -10.40 19.43 1.67
C LYS A 33 -9.97 20.51 2.67
N LYS A 34 -9.69 20.16 3.93
CA LYS A 34 -9.14 21.10 4.92
C LYS A 34 -7.74 21.58 4.51
N LEU A 35 -6.89 20.65 4.09
CA LEU A 35 -5.52 20.95 3.66
C LEU A 35 -5.52 21.87 2.44
N ILE A 36 -6.35 21.59 1.44
CA ILE A 36 -6.48 22.42 0.23
C ILE A 36 -6.82 23.88 0.55
N LYS A 37 -7.69 24.12 1.54
CA LYS A 37 -8.06 25.47 1.98
C LYS A 37 -6.89 26.26 2.59
N MET A 38 -5.85 25.58 3.04
CA MET A 38 -4.66 26.18 3.64
C MET A 38 -3.57 26.47 2.60
N LEU A 39 -3.70 25.96 1.38
CA LEU A 39 -2.74 26.14 0.30
C LEU A 39 -2.92 27.51 -0.38
N PRO A 40 -1.82 28.14 -0.86
CA PRO A 40 -1.91 29.36 -1.63
C PRO A 40 -2.65 29.14 -2.95
N GLN A 41 -3.40 30.17 -3.40
CA GLN A 41 -4.14 30.09 -4.68
C GLN A 41 -3.20 29.96 -5.88
N LYS A 42 -2.10 30.70 -5.87
CA LYS A 42 -1.08 30.66 -6.94
C LYS A 42 -0.12 29.51 -6.71
N ARG A 43 -0.42 28.37 -7.30
CA ARG A 43 0.40 27.16 -7.23
C ARG A 43 0.21 26.29 -8.47
N GLN A 44 1.13 25.41 -8.76
CA GLN A 44 0.92 24.30 -9.67
C GLN A 44 0.38 23.10 -8.88
N SER A 45 -0.74 22.54 -9.32
CA SER A 45 -1.31 21.35 -8.71
C SER A 45 -1.21 20.16 -9.67
N LEU A 46 -0.73 19.04 -9.18
CA LEU A 46 -0.67 17.76 -9.88
C LEU A 46 -1.56 16.76 -9.13
N PHE A 47 -2.36 16.05 -9.88
CA PHE A 47 -3.33 15.10 -9.34
C PHE A 47 -3.16 13.76 -10.05
N PHE A 48 -2.81 12.73 -9.29
CA PHE A 48 -2.64 11.38 -9.81
C PHE A 48 -3.66 10.44 -9.16
N SER A 49 -4.27 9.60 -9.97
CA SER A 49 -5.23 8.59 -9.53
C SER A 49 -5.26 7.45 -10.54
N ALA A 50 -5.30 6.23 -10.05
CA ALA A 50 -5.41 5.06 -10.93
C ALA A 50 -6.82 4.93 -11.52
N THR A 51 -7.84 5.37 -10.78
CA THR A 51 -9.25 5.38 -11.20
C THR A 51 -9.86 6.77 -11.05
N MET A 52 -10.86 7.08 -11.86
CA MET A 52 -11.54 8.39 -11.86
C MET A 52 -13.06 8.25 -11.67
N PRO A 53 -13.54 7.61 -10.60
CA PRO A 53 -14.96 7.60 -10.29
C PRO A 53 -15.49 9.01 -10.04
N LYS A 54 -16.81 9.19 -10.04
CA LYS A 54 -17.46 10.50 -9.98
C LYS A 54 -16.99 11.37 -8.81
N ASN A 55 -16.83 10.78 -7.64
CA ASN A 55 -16.35 11.46 -6.42
C ASN A 55 -14.88 11.94 -6.53
N ILE A 56 -14.01 11.18 -7.20
CA ILE A 56 -12.62 11.59 -7.48
C ILE A 56 -12.59 12.70 -8.53
N LEU A 57 -13.43 12.60 -9.55
CA LEU A 57 -13.57 13.66 -10.55
C LEU A 57 -14.07 14.97 -9.91
N GLU A 58 -15.02 14.91 -8.99
CA GLU A 58 -15.47 16.07 -8.24
C GLU A 58 -14.36 16.66 -7.35
N LEU A 59 -13.60 15.80 -6.67
CA LEU A 59 -12.46 16.25 -5.88
C LEU A 59 -11.41 16.94 -6.76
N SER A 60 -11.07 16.37 -7.90
CA SER A 60 -10.08 16.94 -8.82
C SER A 60 -10.47 18.37 -9.29
N LYS A 61 -11.76 18.60 -9.57
CA LYS A 61 -12.30 19.93 -9.94
C LYS A 61 -12.13 20.98 -8.84
N THR A 62 -12.06 20.57 -7.57
CA THR A 62 -11.82 21.50 -6.47
C THR A 62 -10.36 21.89 -6.29
N ILE A 63 -9.45 21.11 -6.89
CA ILE A 63 -7.99 21.26 -6.72
C ILE A 63 -7.35 21.88 -7.96
N LEU A 64 -7.82 21.48 -9.14
CA LEU A 64 -7.21 21.81 -10.41
C LEU A 64 -7.90 22.97 -11.12
N ILE A 65 -7.11 23.87 -11.72
CA ILE A 65 -7.60 24.99 -12.51
C ILE A 65 -7.15 24.77 -13.95
N LYS A 66 -8.10 24.57 -14.86
CA LYS A 66 -7.85 24.31 -16.31
C LYS A 66 -6.78 23.23 -16.52
N PRO A 67 -6.94 22.02 -15.94
CA PRO A 67 -5.92 21.00 -16.00
C PRO A 67 -5.70 20.48 -17.42
N LYS A 68 -4.47 20.07 -17.71
CA LYS A 68 -4.18 19.17 -18.81
C LYS A 68 -4.36 17.75 -18.33
N ASN A 69 -5.19 16.98 -19.03
CA ASN A 69 -5.42 15.58 -18.72
C ASN A 69 -4.45 14.72 -19.54
N VAL A 70 -3.75 13.85 -18.83
CA VAL A 70 -2.94 12.79 -19.43
C VAL A 70 -3.47 11.47 -18.90
N SER A 71 -3.93 10.60 -19.79
CA SER A 71 -4.38 9.26 -19.45
C SER A 71 -3.44 8.27 -20.09
N VAL A 72 -2.88 7.39 -19.27
CA VAL A 72 -2.17 6.21 -19.75
C VAL A 72 -3.19 5.08 -19.76
N ALA A 73 -3.21 4.28 -20.82
CA ALA A 73 -4.09 3.11 -20.84
C ALA A 73 -3.90 2.28 -19.55
N PRO A 74 -4.99 1.76 -18.97
CA PRO A 74 -4.85 0.89 -17.80
C PRO A 74 -3.79 -0.16 -18.10
N VAL A 75 -2.83 -0.29 -17.21
CA VAL A 75 -1.79 -1.30 -17.35
C VAL A 75 -2.43 -2.68 -17.12
N SER A 76 -3.23 -3.15 -18.09
CA SER A 76 -3.57 -4.57 -18.22
C SER A 76 -2.30 -5.42 -18.36
N SER A 77 -1.21 -4.80 -18.82
CA SER A 77 0.09 -5.43 -19.04
C SER A 77 0.84 -5.82 -17.76
N THR A 78 0.65 -5.18 -16.62
CA THR A 78 1.33 -5.61 -15.38
C THR A 78 0.84 -6.97 -14.89
N ALA A 79 -0.44 -7.29 -15.14
CA ALA A 79 -0.97 -8.61 -14.79
C ALA A 79 -0.45 -9.71 -15.75
N GLU A 80 -0.08 -9.38 -16.98
CA GLU A 80 0.43 -10.32 -17.99
C GLU A 80 1.87 -10.76 -17.72
N THR A 81 2.66 -9.92 -17.05
CA THR A 81 4.06 -10.25 -16.70
C THR A 81 4.19 -10.96 -15.35
N ILE A 82 3.14 -10.99 -14.53
CA ILE A 82 3.13 -11.60 -13.21
C ILE A 82 2.52 -13.00 -13.29
N GLN A 83 3.30 -14.01 -12.95
CA GLN A 83 2.77 -15.36 -12.83
C GLN A 83 1.92 -15.47 -11.56
N GLN A 84 0.64 -15.78 -11.75
CA GLN A 84 -0.33 -15.81 -10.67
C GLN A 84 -0.78 -17.25 -10.38
N HIS A 85 -0.87 -17.58 -9.09
CA HIS A 85 -1.32 -18.89 -8.61
C HIS A 85 -2.47 -18.71 -7.62
N VAL A 86 -3.49 -19.56 -7.72
CA VAL A 86 -4.63 -19.57 -6.79
C VAL A 86 -4.67 -20.92 -6.06
N TYR A 87 -4.75 -20.84 -4.72
CA TYR A 87 -4.87 -22.01 -3.87
C TYR A 87 -6.22 -21.99 -3.15
N PHE A 88 -7.02 -23.01 -3.38
CA PHE A 88 -8.29 -23.20 -2.68
C PHE A 88 -8.04 -23.92 -1.35
N THR A 89 -8.42 -23.30 -0.25
CA THR A 89 -8.19 -23.85 1.09
C THR A 89 -9.26 -23.36 2.07
N ASN A 90 -9.52 -24.12 3.11
CA ASN A 90 -10.37 -23.69 4.22
C ASN A 90 -9.57 -22.81 5.21
N GLN A 91 -10.28 -22.14 6.11
CA GLN A 91 -9.68 -21.20 7.07
C GLN A 91 -8.70 -21.88 8.04
N SER A 92 -8.95 -23.13 8.44
CA SER A 92 -8.08 -23.86 9.38
C SER A 92 -6.76 -24.26 8.76
N SER A 93 -6.74 -24.61 7.47
CA SER A 93 -5.56 -25.06 6.74
C SER A 93 -4.72 -23.95 6.13
N LYS A 94 -5.21 -22.71 6.11
CA LYS A 94 -4.48 -21.56 5.54
C LYS A 94 -3.07 -21.39 6.10
N LYS A 95 -2.92 -21.61 7.39
CA LYS A 95 -1.63 -21.48 8.07
C LYS A 95 -0.64 -22.56 7.56
N ASP A 96 -1.11 -23.80 7.43
CA ASP A 96 -0.25 -24.89 7.02
C ASP A 96 0.10 -24.79 5.53
N LEU A 97 -0.83 -24.30 4.70
CA LEU A 97 -0.57 -23.97 3.31
C LEU A 97 0.51 -22.87 3.19
N LEU A 98 0.44 -21.81 4.00
CA LEU A 98 1.48 -20.78 4.02
C LEU A 98 2.85 -21.37 4.36
N PHE A 99 2.93 -22.24 5.37
CA PHE A 99 4.17 -22.91 5.72
C PHE A 99 4.65 -23.84 4.60
N HIS A 100 3.75 -24.53 3.91
CA HIS A 100 4.09 -25.36 2.78
C HIS A 100 4.71 -24.54 1.64
N ILE A 101 4.10 -23.42 1.26
CA ILE A 101 4.63 -22.50 0.24
C ILE A 101 6.03 -22.00 0.65
N LEU A 102 6.22 -21.63 1.91
CA LEU A 102 7.49 -21.11 2.41
C LEU A 102 8.56 -22.17 2.67
N LYS A 103 8.28 -23.47 2.44
CA LYS A 103 9.33 -24.51 2.37
C LYS A 103 10.23 -24.31 1.15
N ASP A 104 9.71 -23.70 0.11
CA ASP A 104 10.50 -23.34 -1.06
C ASP A 104 11.53 -22.28 -0.66
N LYS A 105 12.81 -22.67 -0.75
CA LYS A 105 13.95 -21.81 -0.40
C LYS A 105 14.27 -20.76 -1.46
N GLU A 106 13.72 -20.91 -2.67
CA GLU A 106 13.86 -19.91 -3.74
C GLU A 106 13.04 -18.65 -3.44
N ILE A 107 12.02 -18.74 -2.62
CA ILE A 107 11.30 -17.59 -2.08
C ILE A 107 12.18 -16.94 -1.00
N LYS A 108 13.14 -16.12 -1.43
CA LYS A 108 14.07 -15.42 -0.52
C LYS A 108 13.37 -14.33 0.28
N GLN A 109 12.48 -13.58 -0.36
CA GLN A 109 11.68 -12.52 0.24
C GLN A 109 10.25 -12.60 -0.26
N ILE A 110 9.30 -12.32 0.64
CA ILE A 110 7.86 -12.33 0.32
C ILE A 110 7.11 -11.26 1.10
N LEU A 111 6.27 -10.51 0.40
CA LEU A 111 5.30 -9.60 0.99
C LEU A 111 3.96 -10.32 1.14
N ILE A 112 3.45 -10.41 2.36
CA ILE A 112 2.20 -11.12 2.67
C ILE A 112 1.13 -10.10 3.06
N PHE A 113 0.05 -10.07 2.33
CA PHE A 113 -1.09 -9.19 2.64
C PHE A 113 -2.10 -9.85 3.56
N SER A 114 -2.39 -9.20 4.68
CA SER A 114 -3.41 -9.56 5.66
C SER A 114 -4.51 -8.50 5.72
N ARG A 115 -5.76 -8.95 5.83
CA ARG A 115 -6.92 -8.03 5.92
C ARG A 115 -6.90 -7.18 7.18
N THR A 116 -6.38 -7.71 8.29
CA THR A 116 -6.45 -7.04 9.60
C THR A 116 -5.09 -6.91 10.27
N LYS A 117 -4.93 -5.90 11.13
CA LYS A 117 -3.75 -5.67 11.96
C LYS A 117 -3.43 -6.87 12.86
N HIS A 118 -4.46 -7.43 13.51
CA HIS A 118 -4.33 -8.64 14.35
C HIS A 118 -3.93 -9.86 13.53
N GLY A 119 -4.51 -10.01 12.33
CA GLY A 119 -4.12 -11.06 11.39
C GLY A 119 -2.65 -10.96 11.00
N ALA A 120 -2.18 -9.75 10.67
CA ALA A 120 -0.78 -9.52 10.33
C ALA A 120 0.17 -9.92 11.47
N ASN A 121 -0.11 -9.49 12.70
CA ASN A 121 0.67 -9.90 13.88
C ASN A 121 0.65 -11.42 14.09
N LYS A 122 -0.53 -12.04 13.98
CA LYS A 122 -0.68 -13.51 14.15
C LYS A 122 0.11 -14.29 13.12
N ILE A 123 0.06 -13.88 11.85
CA ILE A 123 0.82 -14.52 10.77
C ILE A 123 2.32 -14.38 11.03
N ALA A 124 2.83 -13.17 11.28
CA ALA A 124 4.25 -12.94 11.56
C ALA A 124 4.74 -13.77 12.76
N LYS A 125 3.99 -13.78 13.88
CA LYS A 125 4.32 -14.59 15.06
C LYS A 125 4.32 -16.09 14.77
N ASN A 126 3.41 -16.58 13.92
CA ASN A 126 3.38 -18.00 13.53
C ASN A 126 4.57 -18.38 12.66
N LEU A 127 5.01 -17.48 11.76
CA LEU A 127 6.22 -17.68 10.95
C LEU A 127 7.46 -17.73 11.82
N GLN A 128 7.61 -16.79 12.76
CA GLN A 128 8.73 -16.76 13.72
C GLN A 128 8.82 -18.03 14.57
N LYS A 129 7.68 -18.59 15.01
CA LYS A 129 7.63 -19.89 15.73
C LYS A 129 8.12 -21.07 14.89
N LYS A 130 8.21 -20.91 13.57
CA LYS A 130 8.73 -21.90 12.62
C LYS A 130 10.12 -21.51 12.10
N ASN A 131 10.84 -20.65 12.82
CA ASN A 131 12.17 -20.15 12.47
C ASN A 131 12.21 -19.48 11.07
N ILE A 132 11.11 -18.82 10.69
CA ILE A 132 11.06 -17.96 9.51
C ILE A 132 11.08 -16.51 9.97
N GLU A 133 12.15 -15.79 9.65
CA GLU A 133 12.29 -14.37 10.00
C GLU A 133 11.15 -13.58 9.35
N ALA A 134 10.31 -12.98 10.19
CA ALA A 134 9.13 -12.25 9.76
C ALA A 134 8.85 -11.04 10.65
N ALA A 135 8.29 -10.00 10.06
CA ALA A 135 7.78 -8.85 10.81
C ALA A 135 6.39 -8.45 10.29
N ALA A 136 5.60 -7.82 11.16
CA ALA A 136 4.32 -7.25 10.79
C ALA A 136 4.42 -5.72 10.70
N ILE A 137 3.77 -5.14 9.67
CA ILE A 137 3.65 -3.70 9.48
C ILE A 137 2.17 -3.31 9.33
N HIS A 138 1.68 -2.45 10.21
CA HIS A 138 0.29 -1.97 10.22
C HIS A 138 0.15 -0.70 11.06
N GLY A 139 -1.03 -0.06 11.04
CA GLY A 139 -1.26 1.24 11.65
C GLY A 139 -1.04 1.32 13.17
N ASP A 140 -1.11 0.19 13.91
CA ASP A 140 -0.85 0.17 15.35
C ASP A 140 0.63 0.03 15.71
N LYS A 141 1.51 -0.10 14.72
CA LYS A 141 2.96 -0.04 14.92
C LYS A 141 3.43 1.40 14.94
N SER A 142 4.35 1.71 15.86
CA SER A 142 5.01 3.02 15.86
C SER A 142 5.78 3.25 14.55
N GLN A 143 6.03 4.51 14.21
CA GLN A 143 6.77 4.83 13.01
C GLN A 143 8.17 4.19 12.98
N ASN A 144 8.85 4.18 14.11
CA ASN A 144 10.17 3.52 14.25
C ASN A 144 10.08 2.01 14.01
N GLN A 145 9.06 1.33 14.57
CA GLN A 145 8.84 -0.10 14.31
C GLN A 145 8.58 -0.39 12.85
N ARG A 146 7.80 0.46 12.17
CA ARG A 146 7.51 0.32 10.75
C ARG A 146 8.76 0.51 9.90
N GLN A 147 9.55 1.55 10.18
CA GLN A 147 10.81 1.82 9.48
C GLN A 147 11.83 0.70 9.68
N ASN A 148 11.98 0.20 10.91
CA ASN A 148 12.91 -0.89 11.21
C ASN A 148 12.50 -2.20 10.51
N ALA A 149 11.21 -2.54 10.52
CA ALA A 149 10.71 -3.72 9.82
C ALA A 149 10.94 -3.62 8.30
N LEU A 150 10.66 -2.45 7.72
CA LEU A 150 10.86 -2.22 6.29
C LEU A 150 12.34 -2.24 5.92
N LYS A 151 13.20 -1.59 6.71
CA LYS A 151 14.64 -1.61 6.51
C LYS A 151 15.18 -3.04 6.58
N SER A 152 14.84 -3.78 7.64
CA SER A 152 15.28 -5.18 7.80
C SER A 152 14.79 -6.07 6.65
N PHE A 153 13.60 -5.81 6.10
CA PHE A 153 13.11 -6.52 4.92
C PHE A 153 13.91 -6.16 3.67
N LYS A 154 14.15 -4.88 3.41
CA LYS A 154 14.96 -4.41 2.27
C LYS A 154 16.39 -4.96 2.31
N ASP A 155 16.98 -5.01 3.49
CA ASP A 155 18.36 -5.49 3.71
C ASP A 155 18.46 -7.04 3.75
N GLY A 156 17.35 -7.77 3.54
CA GLY A 156 17.32 -9.24 3.59
C GLY A 156 17.38 -9.85 4.98
N GLY A 157 17.32 -9.03 6.03
CA GLY A 157 17.34 -9.48 7.44
C GLY A 157 16.07 -10.20 7.89
N ILE A 158 14.95 -9.99 7.19
CA ILE A 158 13.73 -10.79 7.35
C ILE A 158 13.24 -11.30 6.00
N ARG A 159 12.74 -12.54 6.01
CA ARG A 159 12.24 -13.21 4.81
C ARG A 159 10.81 -12.83 4.47
N ALA A 160 9.95 -12.60 5.46
CA ALA A 160 8.55 -12.31 5.26
C ALA A 160 8.13 -10.99 5.91
N LEU A 161 7.60 -10.07 5.12
CA LEU A 161 6.95 -8.86 5.63
C LEU A 161 5.44 -9.04 5.52
N VAL A 162 4.74 -9.00 6.67
CA VAL A 162 3.28 -9.14 6.70
C VAL A 162 2.64 -7.77 6.87
N ALA A 163 1.89 -7.32 5.88
CA ALA A 163 1.36 -5.97 5.83
C ALA A 163 -0.16 -5.94 5.71
N THR A 164 -0.77 -4.86 6.21
CA THR A 164 -2.12 -4.45 5.80
C THR A 164 -2.03 -3.50 4.62
N ASP A 165 -3.09 -3.38 3.81
CA ASP A 165 -3.12 -2.51 2.62
C ASP A 165 -2.64 -1.09 2.91
N ILE A 166 -3.14 -0.49 4.01
CA ILE A 166 -2.79 0.86 4.43
C ILE A 166 -1.29 0.99 4.71
N ALA A 167 -0.71 0.00 5.38
CA ALA A 167 0.69 0.05 5.78
C ALA A 167 1.65 -0.31 4.64
N ALA A 168 1.18 -1.03 3.64
CA ALA A 168 1.96 -1.38 2.44
C ALA A 168 2.03 -0.25 1.40
N ARG A 169 1.30 0.84 1.60
CA ARG A 169 1.33 2.00 0.70
C ARG A 169 2.68 2.70 0.75
N GLY A 170 3.14 3.13 -0.41
CA GLY A 170 4.44 3.79 -0.54
C GLY A 170 5.63 2.90 -0.18
N ILE A 171 5.38 1.60 0.07
CA ILE A 171 6.48 0.63 0.19
C ILE A 171 6.97 0.36 -1.24
N ASP A 172 8.12 0.91 -1.53
CA ASP A 172 8.90 0.57 -2.70
C ASP A 172 9.99 -0.42 -2.28
N ILE A 173 9.95 -1.62 -2.86
CA ILE A 173 10.92 -2.70 -2.61
C ILE A 173 11.45 -3.12 -3.97
N ASN A 174 12.68 -2.75 -4.23
CA ASN A 174 13.34 -3.17 -5.45
C ASN A 174 13.44 -4.69 -5.51
N GLU A 175 13.15 -5.26 -6.68
CA GLU A 175 13.29 -6.68 -6.97
C GLU A 175 12.43 -7.62 -6.09
N LEU A 176 11.32 -7.14 -5.54
CA LEU A 176 10.39 -8.02 -4.84
C LEU A 176 9.73 -8.98 -5.84
N ARG A 177 10.04 -10.27 -5.73
CA ARG A 177 9.57 -11.30 -6.67
C ARG A 177 8.32 -12.03 -6.23
N HIS A 178 7.94 -11.96 -4.94
CA HIS A 178 6.84 -12.75 -4.42
C HIS A 178 5.90 -11.90 -3.56
N VAL A 179 4.65 -11.91 -3.94
CA VAL A 179 3.53 -11.36 -3.18
C VAL A 179 2.52 -12.47 -2.88
N LEU A 180 2.05 -12.54 -1.65
CA LEU A 180 1.04 -13.50 -1.23
C LEU A 180 -0.17 -12.79 -0.61
N ASN A 181 -1.32 -12.94 -1.23
CA ASN A 181 -2.59 -12.52 -0.67
C ASN A 181 -3.13 -13.56 0.30
N TYR A 182 -2.74 -13.50 1.59
CA TYR A 182 -3.29 -14.40 2.62
C TYR A 182 -4.80 -14.24 2.77
N ASN A 183 -5.27 -13.02 2.58
CA ASN A 183 -6.67 -12.70 2.38
C ASN A 183 -6.81 -11.96 1.04
N ILE A 184 -7.59 -12.50 0.15
CA ILE A 184 -7.95 -11.81 -1.10
C ILE A 184 -8.73 -10.54 -0.72
N PRO A 185 -8.41 -9.38 -1.32
CA PRO A 185 -9.15 -8.15 -1.09
C PRO A 185 -10.55 -8.24 -1.72
N ASN A 186 -11.47 -7.42 -1.24
CA ASN A 186 -12.81 -7.38 -1.81
C ASN A 186 -12.84 -6.59 -3.13
N GLU A 187 -11.95 -5.61 -3.28
CA GLU A 187 -11.87 -4.73 -4.43
C GLU A 187 -10.80 -5.20 -5.42
N ALA A 188 -11.16 -5.30 -6.69
CA ALA A 188 -10.26 -5.73 -7.76
C ALA A 188 -9.04 -4.80 -7.90
N GLU A 189 -9.25 -3.49 -7.75
CA GLU A 189 -8.18 -2.50 -7.79
C GLU A 189 -7.16 -2.71 -6.67
N THR A 190 -7.62 -3.03 -5.46
CA THR A 190 -6.72 -3.38 -4.34
C THR A 190 -5.89 -4.62 -4.67
N TYR A 191 -6.45 -5.60 -5.37
CA TYR A 191 -5.71 -6.77 -5.83
C TYR A 191 -4.59 -6.38 -6.80
N VAL A 192 -4.90 -5.58 -7.82
CA VAL A 192 -3.92 -5.10 -8.80
C VAL A 192 -2.79 -4.32 -8.12
N HIS A 193 -3.12 -3.43 -7.19
CA HIS A 193 -2.13 -2.68 -6.41
C HIS A 193 -1.23 -3.56 -5.52
N ARG A 194 -1.74 -4.69 -5.03
CA ARG A 194 -0.92 -5.63 -4.25
C ARG A 194 0.05 -6.40 -5.12
N ILE A 195 -0.42 -6.95 -6.25
CA ILE A 195 0.45 -7.69 -7.16
C ILE A 195 1.47 -6.78 -7.85
N GLY A 196 1.12 -5.53 -8.11
CA GLY A 196 2.03 -4.51 -8.64
C GLY A 196 3.15 -4.08 -7.67
N ARG A 197 3.37 -4.81 -6.57
CA ARG A 197 4.56 -4.67 -5.70
C ARG A 197 5.70 -5.61 -6.13
N CYS A 198 5.41 -6.57 -7.03
CA CYS A 198 6.43 -7.36 -7.71
C CYS A 198 7.11 -6.55 -8.81
#